data_83b32abb7ae9a1775db66793d25e73ac
#
_entry.id   83b32abb7ae9a1775db66793d25e73ac
#
_cell.length_a   1.000
_cell.length_b   1.000
_cell.length_c   1.000
_cell.angle_alpha   90.00
_cell.angle_beta   90.00
_cell.angle_gamma   90.00
#
_symmetry.space_group_name_H-M   'P 1'
#
loop_
_entity.id
_entity.type
_entity.pdbx_description
1 polymer ?
#
loop_
_entity_poly.entity_id
_entity_poly.type
_entity_poly.pdbx_seq_one_letter_code
_entity_poly.pdbx_strand_id
1 'polypeptide(L)'
;MDIKHFLSDPEENEAFITGPAGSGKTTALIEVVKQLNDMGIKYRVVAYTHKAKDVLISKLPADTDISTLHSWLKKRPGINEKAKSLKALVTTMQFGQPVYIQLLIVDEFSFVGEKDYFSIGKLQDQLELNYWEHPNNHCENAGTTLPANPYRSPVDIPDDEVVPICEHCGKPYSRVCIPPIKVLYVGDLNQLSPVDGPSAVYPHEPYWRKLTTVHRTHNTLTQPLALLVDMMEGRRKQEYLEPTEDFIRKVDIVELYKQDKDEDKIMLAYTNQRVQEINALIQGRAEPKAGDKLYDSSLKQFIEIEGIYDTWKYDCKTVNGIISPDTKFNPMRLLNNLDFVKFYQISECLAIPAIFGMFENKKIREDIGRELVEKNKAGLDSKAQYRLYKTISDYVSILDFAHCVTIHKSQGSEYNHVYVDSQDLSRCFDQSERMRLLYVSISRAREKCYLSN
;
A
#
# COMPACT_ATOMS: atom_id res chain seq x y z
N MET A 1 -18.15 18.91 2.17
CA MET A 1 -17.73 18.60 3.55
C MET A 1 -16.99 19.81 4.07
N ASP A 2 -17.38 20.36 5.18
CA ASP A 2 -16.64 21.44 5.87
C ASP A 2 -15.63 20.81 6.82
N ILE A 3 -14.35 20.85 6.42
CA ILE A 3 -13.26 20.24 7.19
C ILE A 3 -13.04 20.96 8.53
N LYS A 4 -13.29 22.26 8.59
CA LYS A 4 -13.15 23.05 9.82
C LYS A 4 -14.18 22.61 10.85
N HIS A 5 -15.43 22.45 10.42
CA HIS A 5 -16.52 21.96 11.30
C HIS A 5 -16.22 20.54 11.79
N PHE A 6 -15.80 19.64 10.89
CA PHE A 6 -15.39 18.29 11.28
C PHE A 6 -14.29 18.27 12.35
N LEU A 7 -13.24 19.08 12.17
CA LEU A 7 -12.13 19.11 13.14
C LEU A 7 -12.53 19.64 14.52
N SER A 8 -13.56 20.48 14.59
CA SER A 8 -14.07 21.05 15.87
C SER A 8 -15.19 20.23 16.52
N ASP A 9 -15.75 19.23 15.83
CA ASP A 9 -16.84 18.40 16.34
C ASP A 9 -16.27 17.36 17.33
N PRO A 10 -16.67 17.36 18.61
CA PRO A 10 -16.16 16.39 19.59
C PRO A 10 -16.75 14.98 19.45
N GLU A 11 -17.88 14.84 18.78
CA GLU A 11 -18.63 13.58 18.69
C GLU A 11 -18.16 12.71 17.52
N GLU A 12 -17.62 13.33 16.44
CA GLU A 12 -17.27 12.65 15.22
C GLU A 12 -15.76 12.58 15.00
N ASN A 13 -15.23 11.37 14.84
CA ASN A 13 -13.81 11.12 14.63
C ASN A 13 -13.45 10.70 13.21
N GLU A 14 -14.44 10.44 12.37
CA GLU A 14 -14.25 9.95 11.00
C GLU A 14 -14.98 10.84 9.98
N ALA A 15 -14.34 11.05 8.85
CA ALA A 15 -14.92 11.74 7.71
C ALA A 15 -14.58 10.99 6.41
N PHE A 16 -15.39 11.18 5.37
CA PHE A 16 -15.29 10.38 4.16
C PHE A 16 -15.39 11.23 2.90
N ILE A 17 -14.51 10.95 1.94
CA ILE A 17 -14.64 11.41 0.55
C ILE A 17 -14.70 10.16 -0.32
N THR A 18 -15.85 9.87 -0.88
CA THR A 18 -16.05 8.68 -1.71
C THR A 18 -16.46 9.05 -3.13
N GLY A 19 -16.20 8.16 -4.07
CA GLY A 19 -16.66 8.30 -5.44
C GLY A 19 -15.96 7.34 -6.39
N PRO A 20 -16.53 7.12 -7.58
CA PRO A 20 -15.96 6.22 -8.57
C PRO A 20 -14.59 6.69 -9.08
N ALA A 21 -13.89 5.82 -9.81
CA ALA A 21 -12.67 6.19 -10.50
C ALA A 21 -12.91 7.40 -11.41
N GLY A 22 -12.00 8.40 -11.37
CA GLY A 22 -12.15 9.61 -12.17
C GLY A 22 -13.15 10.67 -11.67
N SER A 23 -13.73 10.50 -10.48
CA SER A 23 -14.68 11.47 -9.89
C SER A 23 -14.03 12.69 -9.23
N GLY A 24 -12.70 12.80 -9.28
CA GLY A 24 -12.00 13.95 -8.70
C GLY A 24 -11.66 13.81 -7.19
N LYS A 25 -11.63 12.59 -6.63
CA LYS A 25 -11.23 12.34 -5.23
C LYS A 25 -9.89 12.99 -4.86
N THR A 26 -8.88 12.81 -5.70
CA THR A 26 -7.56 13.43 -5.47
C THR A 26 -7.62 14.95 -5.52
N THR A 27 -8.44 15.54 -6.40
CA THR A 27 -8.65 16.99 -6.45
C THR A 27 -9.32 17.48 -5.17
N ALA A 28 -10.35 16.78 -4.70
CA ALA A 28 -11.00 17.09 -3.42
C ALA A 28 -10.02 16.96 -2.24
N LEU A 29 -9.12 15.98 -2.27
CA LEU A 29 -8.07 15.83 -1.26
C LEU A 29 -7.09 17.01 -1.29
N ILE A 30 -6.66 17.47 -2.47
CA ILE A 30 -5.79 18.66 -2.60
C ILE A 30 -6.47 19.90 -2.03
N GLU A 31 -7.77 20.09 -2.25
CA GLU A 31 -8.55 21.19 -1.64
C GLU A 31 -8.54 21.11 -0.11
N VAL A 32 -8.74 19.91 0.45
CA VAL A 32 -8.68 19.68 1.91
C VAL A 32 -7.29 20.00 2.45
N VAL A 33 -6.24 19.48 1.82
CA VAL A 33 -4.84 19.70 2.24
C VAL A 33 -4.50 21.20 2.22
N LYS A 34 -4.97 21.96 1.22
CA LYS A 34 -4.80 23.42 1.19
C LYS A 34 -5.48 24.07 2.38
N GLN A 35 -6.73 23.72 2.68
CA GLN A 35 -7.44 24.27 3.85
C GLN A 35 -6.74 23.95 5.16
N LEU A 36 -6.21 22.72 5.32
CA LEU A 36 -5.45 22.32 6.51
C LEU A 36 -4.18 23.15 6.69
N ASN A 37 -3.45 23.41 5.60
CA ASN A 37 -2.26 24.25 5.62
C ASN A 37 -2.61 25.70 5.98
N ASP A 38 -3.66 26.27 5.39
CA ASP A 38 -4.14 27.62 5.69
C ASP A 38 -4.56 27.78 7.16
N MET A 39 -5.09 26.73 7.79
CA MET A 39 -5.46 26.67 9.21
C MET A 39 -4.28 26.32 10.14
N GLY A 40 -3.12 25.95 9.62
CA GLY A 40 -1.98 25.49 10.41
C GLY A 40 -2.17 24.12 11.08
N ILE A 41 -3.16 23.34 10.65
CA ILE A 41 -3.47 22.00 11.17
C ILE A 41 -2.39 21.00 10.78
N LYS A 42 -1.96 20.20 11.73
CA LYS A 42 -0.98 19.13 11.49
C LYS A 42 -1.66 17.87 11.07
N TYR A 43 -1.27 17.34 9.93
CA TYR A 43 -1.85 16.13 9.35
C TYR A 43 -0.78 15.22 8.77
N ARG A 44 -1.15 13.99 8.50
CA ARG A 44 -0.36 13.02 7.76
C ARG A 44 -1.23 12.34 6.72
N VAL A 45 -0.64 12.06 5.55
CA VAL A 45 -1.30 11.31 4.48
C VAL A 45 -0.68 9.93 4.39
N VAL A 46 -1.53 8.91 4.38
CA VAL A 46 -1.10 7.52 4.17
C VAL A 46 -1.85 6.92 2.99
N ALA A 47 -1.09 6.26 2.11
CA ALA A 47 -1.64 5.49 1.01
C ALA A 47 -1.51 3.99 1.29
N TYR A 48 -2.39 3.19 0.72
CA TYR A 48 -2.28 1.74 0.93
C TYR A 48 -1.16 1.11 0.09
N THR A 49 -0.88 1.62 -1.10
CA THR A 49 0.15 1.11 -2.00
C THR A 49 1.28 2.11 -2.24
N HIS A 50 2.46 1.62 -2.61
CA HIS A 50 3.59 2.48 -2.98
C HIS A 50 3.25 3.37 -4.19
N LYS A 51 2.55 2.82 -5.20
CA LYS A 51 2.15 3.58 -6.37
C LYS A 51 1.16 4.70 -6.04
N ALA A 52 0.15 4.44 -5.21
CA ALA A 52 -0.76 5.48 -4.73
C ALA A 52 0.00 6.57 -3.97
N LYS A 53 0.97 6.18 -3.12
CA LYS A 53 1.86 7.11 -2.44
C LYS A 53 2.62 8.00 -3.44
N ASP A 54 3.21 7.43 -4.49
CA ASP A 54 4.00 8.20 -5.48
C ASP A 54 3.12 9.17 -6.28
N VAL A 55 1.88 8.78 -6.58
CA VAL A 55 0.87 9.68 -7.18
C VAL A 55 0.53 10.84 -6.24
N LEU A 56 0.38 10.58 -4.94
CA LEU A 56 0.11 11.64 -3.96
C LEU A 56 1.32 12.59 -3.81
N ILE A 57 2.54 12.06 -3.78
CA ILE A 57 3.77 12.87 -3.73
C ILE A 57 3.85 13.82 -4.95
N SER A 58 3.43 13.37 -6.13
CA SER A 58 3.47 14.21 -7.34
C SER A 58 2.39 15.30 -7.37
N LYS A 59 1.34 15.19 -6.56
CA LYS A 59 0.16 16.06 -6.61
C LYS A 59 -0.03 16.95 -5.38
N LEU A 60 0.47 16.53 -4.23
CA LEU A 60 0.38 17.28 -2.97
C LEU A 60 1.61 18.18 -2.78
N PRO A 61 1.52 19.21 -1.92
CA PRO A 61 2.67 20.06 -1.58
C PRO A 61 3.89 19.26 -1.14
N ALA A 62 5.09 19.70 -1.52
CA ALA A 62 6.35 18.97 -1.30
C ALA A 62 6.69 18.71 0.19
N ASP A 63 6.16 19.52 1.09
CA ASP A 63 6.30 19.41 2.54
C ASP A 63 5.27 18.48 3.20
N THR A 64 4.35 17.88 2.42
CA THR A 64 3.36 16.95 2.95
C THR A 64 4.03 15.65 3.40
N ASP A 65 3.79 15.24 4.65
CA ASP A 65 4.28 13.96 5.18
C ASP A 65 3.43 12.80 4.63
N ILE A 66 3.99 12.08 3.65
CA ILE A 66 3.31 10.99 2.94
C ILE A 66 4.06 9.68 3.11
N SER A 67 3.35 8.63 3.51
CA SER A 67 3.91 7.28 3.63
C SER A 67 2.90 6.21 3.22
N THR A 68 3.32 4.95 3.13
CA THR A 68 2.33 3.86 3.06
C THR A 68 1.78 3.56 4.45
N LEU A 69 0.51 3.13 4.53
CA LEU A 69 -0.15 2.77 5.80
C LEU A 69 0.68 1.76 6.60
N HIS A 70 1.11 0.68 5.95
CA HIS A 70 1.91 -0.37 6.60
C HIS A 70 3.29 0.12 7.07
N SER A 71 3.95 0.98 6.27
CA SER A 71 5.23 1.60 6.66
C SER A 71 5.04 2.53 7.87
N TRP A 72 3.96 3.28 7.91
CA TRP A 72 3.64 4.15 9.03
C TRP A 72 3.32 3.34 10.28
N LEU A 73 2.46 2.32 10.20
CA LEU A 73 2.15 1.41 11.30
C LEU A 73 3.34 0.49 11.67
N LYS A 74 4.44 0.49 10.89
CA LYS A 74 5.56 -0.48 10.99
C LYS A 74 5.09 -1.95 10.93
N LYS A 75 3.98 -2.21 10.25
CA LYS A 75 3.53 -3.57 9.99
C LYS A 75 4.29 -4.10 8.77
N ARG A 76 5.21 -5.03 8.99
CA ARG A 76 5.80 -5.84 7.91
C ARG A 76 5.09 -7.17 7.85
N PRO A 77 4.67 -7.65 6.68
CA PRO A 77 4.09 -8.98 6.57
C PRO A 77 5.05 -10.04 7.10
N GLY A 78 4.62 -10.80 8.11
CA GLY A 78 5.36 -11.96 8.62
C GLY A 78 6.37 -11.74 9.75
N ILE A 79 6.48 -10.53 10.31
CA ILE A 79 7.43 -10.24 11.39
C ILE A 79 6.70 -9.61 12.58
N ASN A 80 6.84 -10.21 13.76
CA ASN A 80 6.48 -9.59 15.05
C ASN A 80 7.49 -8.49 15.39
N GLU A 81 7.45 -7.36 14.69
CA GLU A 81 8.16 -6.16 15.15
C GLU A 81 7.34 -5.51 16.28
N LYS A 82 8.04 -5.02 17.32
CA LYS A 82 7.41 -4.16 18.32
C LYS A 82 6.72 -3.02 17.59
N ALA A 83 5.39 -2.95 17.70
CA ALA A 83 4.63 -1.81 17.19
C ALA A 83 5.29 -0.52 17.69
N LYS A 84 5.26 0.54 16.86
CA LYS A 84 5.62 1.88 17.35
C LYS A 84 4.68 2.19 18.52
N SER A 85 5.20 2.86 19.55
CA SER A 85 4.32 3.43 20.57
C SER A 85 3.31 4.37 19.88
N LEU A 86 2.10 4.48 20.41
CA LEU A 86 1.07 5.37 19.89
C LEU A 86 1.59 6.80 19.75
N LYS A 87 2.36 7.29 20.75
CA LYS A 87 3.06 8.57 20.72
C LYS A 87 3.94 8.72 19.46
N ALA A 88 4.71 7.69 19.10
CA ALA A 88 5.58 7.75 17.93
C ALA A 88 4.81 7.71 16.59
N LEU A 89 3.60 7.15 16.56
CA LEU A 89 2.74 7.17 15.36
C LEU A 89 2.14 8.56 15.11
N VAL A 90 1.69 9.23 16.16
CA VAL A 90 1.05 10.54 16.04
C VAL A 90 2.03 11.72 16.12
N THR A 91 3.33 11.48 16.36
CA THR A 91 4.35 12.52 16.42
C THR A 91 5.05 12.65 15.06
N THR A 92 5.14 13.88 14.57
CA THR A 92 6.00 14.28 13.45
C THR A 92 6.97 15.36 13.90
N MET A 93 8.06 15.56 13.17
CA MET A 93 9.04 16.60 13.48
C MET A 93 8.78 17.81 12.59
N GLN A 94 8.63 18.98 13.18
CA GLN A 94 8.51 20.23 12.45
C GLN A 94 9.44 21.28 13.07
N PHE A 95 10.31 21.86 12.25
CA PHE A 95 11.34 22.81 12.72
C PHE A 95 12.16 22.30 13.93
N GLY A 96 12.46 20.98 13.91
CA GLY A 96 13.23 20.34 14.99
C GLY A 96 12.44 20.05 16.28
N GLN A 97 11.14 20.38 16.33
CA GLN A 97 10.28 20.11 17.49
C GLN A 97 9.29 18.99 17.19
N PRO A 98 9.00 18.10 18.15
CA PRO A 98 7.95 17.11 18.02
C PRO A 98 6.57 17.79 18.04
N VAL A 99 5.76 17.50 17.03
CA VAL A 99 4.40 18.03 16.91
C VAL A 99 3.44 16.88 16.71
N TYR A 100 2.30 16.90 17.41
CA TYR A 100 1.25 15.90 17.22
C TYR A 100 0.40 16.20 15.99
N ILE A 101 0.12 15.17 15.20
CA ILE A 101 -0.85 15.27 14.11
C ILE A 101 -2.26 15.29 14.69
N GLN A 102 -3.13 16.09 14.08
CA GLN A 102 -4.54 16.22 14.47
C GLN A 102 -5.46 15.46 13.52
N LEU A 103 -4.97 15.23 12.29
CA LEU A 103 -5.72 14.51 11.25
C LEU A 103 -4.84 13.48 10.54
N LEU A 104 -5.33 12.26 10.43
CA LEU A 104 -4.82 11.24 9.53
C LEU A 104 -5.68 11.19 8.27
N ILE A 105 -5.07 11.26 7.11
CA ILE A 105 -5.76 11.08 5.82
C ILE A 105 -5.36 9.71 5.28
N VAL A 106 -6.33 8.85 5.03
CA VAL A 106 -6.14 7.49 4.50
C VAL A 106 -6.68 7.43 3.08
N ASP A 107 -5.79 7.37 2.10
CA ASP A 107 -6.17 7.20 0.70
C ASP A 107 -6.32 5.71 0.33
N GLU A 108 -7.24 5.42 -0.59
CA GLU A 108 -7.64 4.07 -1.02
C GLU A 108 -8.13 3.21 0.17
N PHE A 109 -9.03 3.75 0.98
CA PHE A 109 -9.54 3.08 2.19
C PHE A 109 -10.25 1.75 1.93
N SER A 110 -10.69 1.48 0.71
CA SER A 110 -11.26 0.18 0.34
C SER A 110 -10.36 -1.01 0.67
N PHE A 111 -9.05 -0.78 0.77
CA PHE A 111 -8.06 -1.78 1.18
C PHE A 111 -7.86 -1.92 2.68
N VAL A 112 -8.47 -1.06 3.49
CA VAL A 112 -8.31 -1.10 4.95
C VAL A 112 -9.13 -2.27 5.51
N GLY A 113 -8.45 -3.34 5.87
CA GLY A 113 -9.05 -4.48 6.55
C GLY A 113 -9.19 -4.26 8.06
N GLU A 114 -9.88 -5.20 8.72
CA GLU A 114 -10.21 -5.12 10.15
C GLU A 114 -8.99 -4.85 11.05
N LYS A 115 -7.86 -5.51 10.81
CA LYS A 115 -6.63 -5.33 11.60
C LYS A 115 -6.03 -3.94 11.48
N ASP A 116 -6.11 -3.34 10.29
CA ASP A 116 -5.58 -2.00 10.04
C ASP A 116 -6.53 -0.96 10.62
N TYR A 117 -7.83 -1.14 10.42
CA TYR A 117 -8.88 -0.30 11.00
C TYR A 117 -8.79 -0.27 12.54
N PHE A 118 -8.69 -1.43 13.17
CA PHE A 118 -8.47 -1.51 14.63
C PHE A 118 -7.19 -0.79 15.08
N SER A 119 -6.12 -0.86 14.28
CA SER A 119 -4.86 -0.17 14.61
C SER A 119 -4.97 1.35 14.48
N ILE A 120 -5.80 1.84 13.55
CA ILE A 120 -6.12 3.26 13.39
C ILE A 120 -7.04 3.70 14.55
N GLY A 121 -8.06 2.90 14.89
CA GLY A 121 -9.00 3.17 15.97
C GLY A 121 -8.35 3.42 17.33
N LYS A 122 -7.24 2.73 17.62
CA LYS A 122 -6.44 3.00 18.82
C LYS A 122 -5.91 4.44 18.93
N LEU A 123 -5.74 5.13 17.82
CA LEU A 123 -5.28 6.52 17.79
C LEU A 123 -6.44 7.52 18.01
N GLN A 124 -7.67 7.02 17.94
CA GLN A 124 -8.90 7.76 18.21
C GLN A 124 -9.39 7.51 19.65
N ASP A 125 -8.87 6.48 20.33
CA ASP A 125 -9.25 6.12 21.67
C ASP A 125 -8.50 6.97 22.72
N GLN A 126 -9.21 7.83 23.42
CA GLN A 126 -8.64 8.66 24.49
C GLN A 126 -8.00 7.86 25.63
N LEU A 127 -8.52 6.65 25.90
CA LEU A 127 -8.03 5.80 26.97
C LEU A 127 -6.58 5.37 26.74
N GLU A 128 -6.21 5.05 25.49
CA GLU A 128 -4.88 4.60 25.14
C GLU A 128 -3.86 5.74 24.97
N LEU A 129 -4.33 6.99 24.83
CA LEU A 129 -3.52 8.18 24.58
C LEU A 129 -3.19 8.97 25.84
N ASN A 130 -3.74 8.57 26.98
CA ASN A 130 -3.45 9.15 28.30
C ASN A 130 -2.72 8.13 29.17
N TYR A 131 -1.47 8.44 29.50
CA TYR A 131 -0.65 7.53 30.30
C TYR A 131 0.44 8.29 31.07
N TRP A 132 1.01 7.63 32.06
CA TRP A 132 2.20 8.09 32.75
C TRP A 132 3.44 7.46 32.12
N GLU A 133 4.45 8.26 31.77
CA GLU A 133 5.71 7.82 31.19
C GLU A 133 6.88 8.07 32.15
N HIS A 134 7.76 7.09 32.29
CA HIS A 134 8.95 7.25 33.14
C HIS A 134 9.95 8.23 32.49
N PRO A 135 10.30 9.37 33.15
CA PRO A 135 11.06 10.45 32.52
C PRO A 135 12.58 10.20 32.43
N ASN A 136 13.10 9.15 33.08
CA ASN A 136 14.52 8.94 33.22
C ASN A 136 15.04 7.79 32.34
N ASN A 137 15.83 8.13 31.31
CA ASN A 137 16.42 7.17 30.38
C ASN A 137 17.54 6.28 31.00
N HIS A 138 17.98 6.57 32.23
CA HIS A 138 19.03 5.83 32.93
C HIS A 138 18.49 4.92 34.06
N CYS A 139 17.18 4.75 34.15
CA CYS A 139 16.53 3.85 35.09
C CYS A 139 16.18 2.52 34.42
N GLU A 140 16.17 1.42 35.16
CA GLU A 140 15.71 0.12 34.64
C GLU A 140 14.27 0.17 34.12
N ASN A 141 13.45 1.07 34.69
CA ASN A 141 12.07 1.31 34.26
C ASN A 141 11.97 2.36 33.14
N ALA A 142 13.07 2.77 32.51
CA ALA A 142 13.04 3.74 31.41
C ALA A 142 12.11 3.27 30.27
N GLY A 143 11.21 4.16 29.83
CA GLY A 143 10.22 3.87 28.79
C GLY A 143 9.05 2.99 29.24
N THR A 144 8.92 2.67 30.53
CA THR A 144 7.70 2.05 31.05
C THR A 144 6.56 3.05 31.11
N THR A 145 5.35 2.59 30.84
CA THR A 145 4.12 3.39 30.90
C THR A 145 3.14 2.80 31.87
N LEU A 146 2.42 3.64 32.58
CA LEU A 146 1.31 3.25 33.47
C LEU A 146 0.03 3.92 32.97
N PRO A 147 -1.13 3.25 33.07
CA PRO A 147 -2.42 3.84 32.68
C PRO A 147 -2.70 5.10 33.53
N ALA A 148 -3.19 6.14 32.86
CA ALA A 148 -3.68 7.35 33.51
C ALA A 148 -5.22 7.45 33.37
N ASN A 149 -5.86 8.26 34.21
CA ASN A 149 -7.31 8.45 34.09
C ASN A 149 -7.64 9.18 32.77
N PRO A 150 -8.42 8.57 31.86
CA PRO A 150 -8.62 9.11 30.51
C PRO A 150 -9.50 10.35 30.44
N TYR A 151 -10.30 10.60 31.46
CA TYR A 151 -11.33 11.64 31.44
C TYR A 151 -10.81 13.02 31.90
N ARG A 152 -9.47 13.20 32.00
CA ARG A 152 -8.92 14.44 32.58
C ARG A 152 -7.99 15.14 31.60
N SER A 153 -8.24 16.45 31.41
CA SER A 153 -7.38 17.35 30.63
C SER A 153 -5.95 17.43 31.21
N PRO A 154 -4.92 17.56 30.37
CA PRO A 154 -3.55 17.79 30.85
C PRO A 154 -3.39 19.10 31.67
N VAL A 155 -4.34 20.02 31.55
CA VAL A 155 -4.31 21.32 32.24
C VAL A 155 -4.95 21.23 33.64
N ASP A 156 -5.86 20.29 33.84
CA ASP A 156 -6.61 20.11 35.08
C ASP A 156 -6.27 18.77 35.73
N ILE A 157 -5.02 18.61 36.18
CA ILE A 157 -4.70 17.51 37.09
C ILE A 157 -5.33 17.90 38.43
N PRO A 158 -6.37 17.21 38.89
CA PRO A 158 -6.93 17.53 40.19
C PRO A 158 -5.91 17.29 41.28
N ASP A 159 -5.97 18.08 42.34
CA ASP A 159 -5.10 17.95 43.50
C ASP A 159 -5.14 16.55 44.16
N ASP A 160 -6.12 15.72 43.81
CA ASP A 160 -6.31 14.36 44.31
C ASP A 160 -5.73 13.25 43.41
N GLU A 161 -5.20 13.57 42.20
CA GLU A 161 -4.56 12.56 41.37
C GLU A 161 -3.13 12.26 41.87
N VAL A 162 -2.93 11.05 42.39
CA VAL A 162 -1.63 10.63 42.89
C VAL A 162 -0.67 10.39 41.71
N VAL A 163 0.36 11.22 41.62
CA VAL A 163 1.43 11.04 40.62
C VAL A 163 2.22 9.78 40.97
N PRO A 164 2.30 8.78 40.08
CA PRO A 164 3.08 7.57 40.32
C PRO A 164 4.56 7.94 40.52
N ILE A 165 5.20 7.31 41.49
CA ILE A 165 6.64 7.46 41.77
C ILE A 165 7.31 6.14 41.42
N CYS A 166 8.44 6.21 40.74
CA CYS A 166 9.22 5.05 40.37
C CYS A 166 9.87 4.42 41.62
N GLU A 167 9.61 3.18 41.90
CA GLU A 167 10.18 2.44 43.02
C GLU A 167 11.72 2.29 42.93
N HIS A 168 12.27 2.28 41.70
CA HIS A 168 13.72 2.11 41.49
C HIS A 168 14.53 3.40 41.65
N CYS A 169 14.02 4.55 41.16
CA CYS A 169 14.80 5.79 41.16
C CYS A 169 14.16 6.92 41.96
N GLY A 170 13.00 6.72 42.55
CA GLY A 170 12.28 7.70 43.36
C GLY A 170 11.74 8.91 42.58
N LYS A 171 11.85 8.94 41.24
CA LYS A 171 11.36 10.06 40.43
C LYS A 171 9.88 9.89 40.08
N PRO A 172 9.13 11.00 40.04
CA PRO A 172 7.75 10.96 39.59
C PRO A 172 7.68 10.66 38.09
N TYR A 173 6.65 9.93 37.68
CA TYR A 173 6.29 9.76 36.28
C TYR A 173 5.74 11.08 35.72
N SER A 174 5.96 11.30 34.42
CA SER A 174 5.41 12.42 33.68
C SER A 174 4.12 12.00 32.99
N ARG A 175 3.08 12.82 33.16
CA ARG A 175 1.84 12.56 32.44
C ARG A 175 1.97 12.91 30.97
N VAL A 176 1.55 12.02 30.11
CA VAL A 176 1.45 12.21 28.67
C VAL A 176 -0.02 12.17 28.28
N CYS A 177 -0.52 13.27 27.73
CA CYS A 177 -1.82 13.39 27.12
C CYS A 177 -1.63 13.69 25.65
N ILE A 178 -2.04 12.79 24.80
CA ILE A 178 -2.05 12.99 23.35
C ILE A 178 -3.50 13.19 22.95
N PRO A 179 -3.85 14.28 22.28
CA PRO A 179 -5.22 14.45 21.80
C PRO A 179 -5.54 13.36 20.78
N PRO A 180 -6.75 12.79 20.80
CA PRO A 180 -7.16 11.82 19.80
C PRO A 180 -7.09 12.43 18.42
N ILE A 181 -6.66 11.64 17.44
CA ILE A 181 -6.62 12.09 16.05
C ILE A 181 -7.95 11.84 15.37
N LYS A 182 -8.31 12.71 14.44
CA LYS A 182 -9.41 12.46 13.51
C LYS A 182 -8.91 11.77 12.26
N VAL A 183 -9.79 11.06 11.54
CA VAL A 183 -9.42 10.33 10.34
C VAL A 183 -10.31 10.76 9.18
N LEU A 184 -9.69 11.10 8.06
CA LEU A 184 -10.35 11.33 6.78
C LEU A 184 -10.04 10.15 5.85
N TYR A 185 -11.04 9.38 5.52
CA TYR A 185 -10.95 8.29 4.56
C TYR A 185 -11.31 8.76 3.16
N VAL A 186 -10.43 8.50 2.19
CA VAL A 186 -10.62 8.83 0.78
C VAL A 186 -10.57 7.56 -0.05
N GLY A 187 -11.56 7.30 -0.89
CA GLY A 187 -11.55 6.07 -1.69
C GLY A 187 -12.81 5.81 -2.50
N ASP A 188 -12.89 4.61 -3.03
CA ASP A 188 -13.98 4.14 -3.88
C ASP A 188 -14.59 2.85 -3.30
N LEU A 189 -15.86 2.89 -2.94
CA LEU A 189 -16.61 1.76 -2.38
C LEU A 189 -16.78 0.59 -3.36
N ASN A 190 -16.64 0.84 -4.64
CA ASN A 190 -16.84 -0.14 -5.71
C ASN A 190 -15.55 -0.84 -6.12
N GLN A 191 -14.41 -0.46 -5.54
CA GLN A 191 -13.13 -1.16 -5.75
C GLN A 191 -13.07 -2.47 -4.95
N LEU A 192 -12.00 -3.23 -5.19
CA LEU A 192 -11.79 -4.51 -4.52
C LEU A 192 -11.56 -4.31 -3.03
N SER A 193 -12.08 -5.25 -2.28
CA SER A 193 -11.83 -5.36 -0.84
C SER A 193 -10.41 -5.86 -0.56
N PRO A 194 -9.92 -5.76 0.69
CA PRO A 194 -8.68 -6.38 1.12
C PRO A 194 -8.65 -7.87 0.84
N VAL A 195 -7.47 -8.44 0.57
CA VAL A 195 -7.29 -9.88 0.30
C VAL A 195 -7.74 -10.75 1.49
N ASP A 196 -7.61 -10.22 2.72
CA ASP A 196 -7.89 -10.96 3.96
C ASP A 196 -9.34 -10.80 4.46
N GLY A 197 -10.25 -10.21 3.66
CA GLY A 197 -11.66 -10.03 4.04
C GLY A 197 -12.30 -8.75 3.50
N PRO A 198 -13.50 -8.41 3.94
CA PRO A 198 -14.16 -7.17 3.52
C PRO A 198 -13.41 -5.93 4.03
N SER A 199 -13.63 -4.79 3.39
CA SER A 199 -13.21 -3.49 3.96
C SER A 199 -13.89 -3.29 5.31
N ALA A 200 -13.13 -2.82 6.29
CA ALA A 200 -13.66 -2.51 7.61
C ALA A 200 -14.17 -1.06 7.73
N VAL A 201 -13.95 -0.25 6.70
CA VAL A 201 -14.35 1.16 6.69
C VAL A 201 -15.67 1.31 5.94
N TYR A 202 -16.68 1.81 6.66
CA TYR A 202 -18.02 2.05 6.13
C TYR A 202 -18.39 3.52 6.28
N PRO A 203 -18.48 4.27 5.17
CA PRO A 203 -18.85 5.68 5.22
C PRO A 203 -20.21 5.92 5.84
N HIS A 204 -20.30 6.94 6.70
CA HIS A 204 -21.50 7.36 7.39
C HIS A 204 -21.58 8.91 7.50
N GLU A 205 -22.77 9.42 7.71
CA GLU A 205 -23.01 10.83 7.98
C GLU A 205 -22.59 11.18 9.43
N PRO A 206 -22.29 12.47 9.78
CA PRO A 206 -22.60 13.64 8.95
C PRO A 206 -21.47 14.10 8.00
N TYR A 207 -20.26 13.58 8.10
CA TYR A 207 -19.11 14.08 7.35
C TYR A 207 -18.77 13.20 6.14
N TRP A 208 -19.75 12.95 5.29
CA TRP A 208 -19.59 12.18 4.07
C TRP A 208 -19.79 13.01 2.80
N ARG A 209 -18.70 13.24 2.05
CA ARG A 209 -18.74 13.86 0.71
C ARG A 209 -18.75 12.77 -0.35
N LYS A 210 -19.88 12.51 -0.96
CA LYS A 210 -20.04 11.58 -2.09
C LYS A 210 -19.86 12.30 -3.41
N LEU A 211 -18.82 11.94 -4.18
CA LEU A 211 -18.57 12.43 -5.53
C LEU A 211 -19.26 11.49 -6.52
N THR A 212 -20.20 11.99 -7.29
CA THR A 212 -21.01 11.18 -8.21
C THR A 212 -20.66 11.40 -9.68
N THR A 213 -20.04 12.54 -10.02
CA THR A 213 -19.70 12.91 -11.39
C THR A 213 -18.33 12.38 -11.77
N VAL A 214 -18.23 11.62 -12.84
CA VAL A 214 -16.96 11.16 -13.41
C VAL A 214 -16.47 12.20 -14.41
N HIS A 215 -15.34 12.83 -14.12
CA HIS A 215 -14.76 13.90 -14.95
C HIS A 215 -13.67 13.40 -15.91
N ARG A 216 -13.25 12.17 -15.76
CA ARG A 216 -12.02 11.65 -16.35
C ARG A 216 -12.13 11.26 -17.79
N THR A 217 -13.30 10.86 -18.20
CA THR A 217 -13.51 10.27 -19.52
C THR A 217 -14.53 11.08 -20.28
N HIS A 218 -14.07 11.74 -21.33
CA HIS A 218 -14.97 12.20 -22.42
C HIS A 218 -15.39 11.02 -23.32
N ASN A 219 -15.01 9.79 -22.94
CA ASN A 219 -15.22 8.58 -23.72
C ASN A 219 -16.40 7.76 -23.20
N THR A 220 -16.81 6.81 -24.00
CA THR A 220 -17.97 5.97 -23.73
C THR A 220 -17.76 4.90 -22.64
N LEU A 221 -16.56 4.80 -22.03
CA LEU A 221 -16.26 3.90 -20.90
C LEU A 221 -17.07 4.24 -19.64
N THR A 222 -17.57 5.46 -19.52
CA THR A 222 -18.44 5.85 -18.38
C THR A 222 -19.73 5.05 -18.34
N GLN A 223 -20.25 4.59 -19.48
CA GLN A 223 -21.51 3.85 -19.56
C GLN A 223 -21.40 2.47 -18.89
N PRO A 224 -20.46 1.56 -19.25
CA PRO A 224 -20.31 0.27 -18.58
C PRO A 224 -19.91 0.43 -17.10
N LEU A 225 -19.13 1.44 -16.73
CA LEU A 225 -18.78 1.70 -15.34
C LEU A 225 -20.00 2.10 -14.51
N ALA A 226 -20.86 3.01 -15.01
CA ALA A 226 -22.08 3.42 -14.32
C ALA A 226 -23.06 2.25 -14.16
N LEU A 227 -23.21 1.43 -15.21
CA LEU A 227 -24.05 0.24 -15.15
C LEU A 227 -23.56 -0.78 -14.11
N LEU A 228 -22.24 -1.02 -14.03
CA LEU A 228 -21.67 -1.88 -13.00
C LEU A 228 -21.92 -1.34 -11.58
N VAL A 229 -21.78 -0.04 -11.37
CA VAL A 229 -22.07 0.60 -10.07
C VAL A 229 -23.56 0.41 -9.72
N ASP A 230 -24.47 0.63 -10.67
CA ASP A 230 -25.92 0.43 -10.44
C ASP A 230 -26.26 -1.01 -10.11
N MET A 231 -25.59 -1.98 -10.74
CA MET A 231 -25.75 -3.40 -10.43
C MET A 231 -25.20 -3.75 -9.04
N MET A 232 -24.00 -3.27 -8.69
CA MET A 232 -23.37 -3.52 -7.39
C MET A 232 -24.15 -2.88 -6.22
N GLU A 233 -24.75 -1.73 -6.44
CA GLU A 233 -25.60 -1.05 -5.45
C GLU A 233 -27.05 -1.55 -5.45
N GLY A 234 -27.39 -2.57 -6.24
CA GLY A 234 -28.73 -3.17 -6.33
C GLY A 234 -29.80 -2.28 -6.99
N ARG A 235 -29.42 -1.17 -7.63
CA ARG A 235 -30.35 -0.29 -8.37
C ARG A 235 -30.79 -0.89 -9.69
N ARG A 236 -30.00 -1.81 -10.24
CA ARG A 236 -30.34 -2.59 -11.43
C ARG A 236 -30.08 -4.07 -11.22
N LYS A 237 -30.86 -4.91 -11.95
CA LYS A 237 -30.58 -6.34 -12.05
C LYS A 237 -29.31 -6.54 -12.90
N GLN A 238 -28.75 -7.72 -12.82
CA GLN A 238 -27.60 -8.08 -13.66
C GLN A 238 -27.98 -7.96 -15.14
N GLU A 239 -27.26 -7.15 -15.86
CA GLU A 239 -27.43 -6.88 -17.29
C GLU A 239 -26.11 -7.17 -18.04
N TYR A 240 -26.23 -7.43 -19.32
CA TYR A 240 -25.08 -7.54 -20.22
C TYR A 240 -24.47 -6.15 -20.42
N LEU A 241 -23.13 -6.06 -20.38
CA LEU A 241 -22.43 -4.83 -20.73
C LEU A 241 -22.33 -4.72 -22.24
N GLU A 242 -23.16 -3.86 -22.81
CA GLU A 242 -23.14 -3.62 -24.26
C GLU A 242 -21.83 -2.96 -24.68
N PRO A 243 -21.24 -3.37 -25.82
CA PRO A 243 -20.08 -2.70 -26.37
C PRO A 243 -20.40 -1.22 -26.70
N THR A 244 -19.40 -0.38 -26.54
CA THR A 244 -19.45 1.02 -26.94
C THR A 244 -18.28 1.32 -27.88
N GLU A 245 -18.06 2.57 -28.25
CA GLU A 245 -16.91 2.96 -29.08
C GLU A 245 -15.57 2.61 -28.42
N ASP A 246 -15.49 2.79 -27.11
CA ASP A 246 -14.25 2.61 -26.33
C ASP A 246 -14.26 1.34 -25.48
N PHE A 247 -15.43 0.72 -25.26
CA PHE A 247 -15.57 -0.57 -24.61
C PHE A 247 -15.87 -1.64 -25.66
N ILE A 248 -14.85 -2.43 -26.02
CA ILE A 248 -14.86 -3.29 -27.21
C ILE A 248 -14.75 -4.74 -26.78
N ARG A 249 -15.64 -5.60 -27.33
CA ARG A 249 -15.54 -7.05 -27.15
C ARG A 249 -14.87 -7.69 -28.36
N LYS A 250 -13.90 -8.56 -28.12
CA LYS A 250 -13.14 -9.26 -29.15
C LYS A 250 -12.78 -10.69 -28.73
N VAL A 251 -12.65 -11.58 -29.68
CA VAL A 251 -12.32 -12.99 -29.45
C VAL A 251 -10.83 -13.13 -29.06
N ASP A 252 -9.93 -12.51 -29.83
CA ASP A 252 -8.49 -12.62 -29.61
C ASP A 252 -7.88 -11.29 -29.16
N ILE A 253 -7.89 -11.07 -27.84
CA ILE A 253 -7.31 -9.88 -27.23
C ILE A 253 -5.79 -9.94 -27.15
N VAL A 254 -5.17 -11.16 -27.18
CA VAL A 254 -3.71 -11.31 -27.16
C VAL A 254 -3.11 -10.84 -28.47
N GLU A 255 -3.71 -11.24 -29.58
CA GLU A 255 -3.26 -10.80 -30.90
C GLU A 255 -3.47 -9.30 -31.09
N LEU A 256 -4.60 -8.76 -30.64
CA LEU A 256 -4.86 -7.33 -30.66
C LEU A 256 -3.82 -6.55 -29.83
N TYR A 257 -3.48 -7.06 -28.65
CA TYR A 257 -2.44 -6.48 -27.80
C TYR A 257 -1.08 -6.40 -28.50
N LYS A 258 -0.69 -7.48 -29.21
CA LYS A 258 0.56 -7.51 -29.98
C LYS A 258 0.59 -6.51 -31.14
N GLN A 259 -0.56 -6.31 -31.80
CA GLN A 259 -0.69 -5.41 -32.93
C GLN A 259 -0.84 -3.93 -32.53
N ASP A 260 -1.26 -3.69 -31.31
CA ASP A 260 -1.41 -2.33 -30.78
C ASP A 260 -0.04 -1.66 -30.64
N LYS A 261 0.09 -0.45 -31.17
CA LYS A 261 1.32 0.35 -31.16
C LYS A 261 1.42 1.29 -29.96
N ASP A 262 0.34 1.41 -29.16
CA ASP A 262 0.38 2.21 -27.96
C ASP A 262 1.32 1.52 -26.93
N GLU A 263 2.25 2.28 -26.39
CA GLU A 263 3.20 1.77 -25.37
C GLU A 263 2.59 1.72 -23.98
N ASP A 264 1.56 2.54 -23.71
CA ASP A 264 0.86 2.61 -22.43
C ASP A 264 -0.37 1.70 -22.41
N LYS A 265 -0.12 0.43 -22.53
CA LYS A 265 -1.12 -0.63 -22.55
C LYS A 265 -0.81 -1.75 -21.59
N ILE A 266 -1.85 -2.47 -21.16
CA ILE A 266 -1.73 -3.61 -20.23
C ILE A 266 -2.77 -4.68 -20.53
N MET A 267 -2.41 -5.95 -20.31
CA MET A 267 -3.38 -7.04 -20.20
C MET A 267 -3.68 -7.32 -18.73
N LEU A 268 -4.93 -7.67 -18.44
CA LEU A 268 -5.41 -7.98 -17.11
C LEU A 268 -6.06 -9.37 -17.10
N ALA A 269 -5.65 -10.19 -16.13
CA ALA A 269 -6.26 -11.48 -15.86
C ALA A 269 -6.59 -11.63 -14.38
N TYR A 270 -7.38 -12.63 -14.01
CA TYR A 270 -7.78 -12.86 -12.63
C TYR A 270 -6.73 -13.70 -11.89
N THR A 271 -6.26 -14.79 -12.51
CA THR A 271 -5.33 -15.73 -11.87
C THR A 271 -3.87 -15.46 -12.25
N ASN A 272 -2.95 -15.72 -11.31
CA ASN A 272 -1.52 -15.64 -11.59
C ASN A 272 -1.08 -16.65 -12.68
N GLN A 273 -1.70 -17.83 -12.72
CA GLN A 273 -1.41 -18.82 -13.75
C GLN A 273 -1.70 -18.25 -15.14
N ARG A 274 -2.86 -17.62 -15.32
CA ARG A 274 -3.24 -17.04 -16.61
C ARG A 274 -2.33 -15.86 -17.00
N VAL A 275 -1.92 -15.05 -16.03
CA VAL A 275 -0.93 -14.00 -16.25
C VAL A 275 0.36 -14.54 -16.86
N GLN A 276 0.90 -15.64 -16.33
CA GLN A 276 2.12 -16.26 -16.88
C GLN A 276 1.90 -16.81 -18.28
N GLU A 277 0.80 -17.51 -18.52
CA GLU A 277 0.46 -18.02 -19.84
C GLU A 277 0.43 -16.90 -20.89
N ILE A 278 -0.23 -15.78 -20.56
CA ILE A 278 -0.33 -14.62 -21.44
C ILE A 278 1.03 -13.96 -21.63
N ASN A 279 1.79 -13.76 -20.57
CA ASN A 279 3.13 -13.18 -20.63
C ASN A 279 4.06 -14.01 -21.53
N ALA A 280 4.02 -15.34 -21.39
CA ALA A 280 4.78 -16.25 -22.24
C ALA A 280 4.35 -16.19 -23.73
N LEU A 281 3.04 -16.11 -23.98
CA LEU A 281 2.48 -15.98 -25.34
C LEU A 281 2.87 -14.66 -26.03
N ILE A 282 2.90 -13.56 -25.28
CA ILE A 282 3.26 -12.25 -25.81
C ILE A 282 4.76 -12.15 -26.04
N GLN A 283 5.55 -12.57 -25.05
CA GLN A 283 6.99 -12.42 -25.07
C GLN A 283 7.69 -13.41 -26.02
N GLY A 284 7.13 -14.60 -26.22
CA GLY A 284 7.67 -15.63 -27.08
C GLY A 284 9.01 -16.22 -26.62
N ARG A 285 9.45 -15.94 -25.39
CA ARG A 285 10.68 -16.44 -24.75
C ARG A 285 10.51 -16.57 -23.24
N ALA A 286 11.32 -17.46 -22.65
CA ALA A 286 11.24 -17.75 -21.22
C ALA A 286 12.07 -16.82 -20.34
N GLU A 287 13.15 -16.21 -20.90
CA GLU A 287 14.10 -15.41 -20.14
C GLU A 287 14.03 -13.92 -20.51
N PRO A 288 14.21 -13.01 -19.56
CA PRO A 288 14.27 -11.59 -19.82
C PRO A 288 15.63 -11.18 -20.43
N LYS A 289 15.66 -10.01 -21.06
CA LYS A 289 16.87 -9.36 -21.58
C LYS A 289 16.84 -7.86 -21.30
N ALA A 290 17.97 -7.19 -21.48
CA ALA A 290 18.05 -5.73 -21.40
C ALA A 290 17.00 -5.06 -22.32
N GLY A 291 16.36 -4.02 -21.83
CA GLY A 291 15.24 -3.31 -22.46
C GLY A 291 13.86 -3.88 -22.15
N ASP A 292 13.77 -4.98 -21.42
CA ASP A 292 12.45 -5.51 -21.03
C ASP A 292 11.85 -4.72 -19.88
N LYS A 293 10.51 -4.53 -19.95
CA LYS A 293 9.70 -4.08 -18.83
C LYS A 293 9.26 -5.29 -18.02
N LEU A 294 9.62 -5.33 -16.76
CA LEU A 294 9.26 -6.37 -15.81
C LEU A 294 8.37 -5.82 -14.70
N TYR A 295 7.58 -6.68 -14.08
CA TYR A 295 6.83 -6.37 -12.88
C TYR A 295 7.53 -6.96 -11.66
N ASP A 296 7.91 -6.11 -10.70
CA ASP A 296 8.45 -6.52 -9.41
C ASP A 296 7.30 -6.73 -8.42
N SER A 297 7.03 -8.00 -8.12
CA SER A 297 5.96 -8.38 -7.18
C SER A 297 6.26 -7.98 -5.74
N SER A 298 7.53 -7.78 -5.39
CA SER A 298 7.95 -7.40 -4.03
C SER A 298 7.77 -5.92 -3.77
N LEU A 299 8.17 -5.10 -4.73
CA LEU A 299 8.03 -3.64 -4.69
C LEU A 299 6.69 -3.18 -5.28
N LYS A 300 5.93 -4.10 -5.91
CA LYS A 300 4.65 -3.82 -6.57
C LYS A 300 4.75 -2.70 -7.60
N GLN A 301 5.82 -2.71 -8.41
CA GLN A 301 6.09 -1.69 -9.41
C GLN A 301 6.60 -2.28 -10.72
N PHE A 302 6.44 -1.52 -11.80
CA PHE A 302 7.06 -1.83 -13.08
C PHE A 302 8.48 -1.28 -13.09
N ILE A 303 9.40 -2.08 -13.65
CA ILE A 303 10.80 -1.72 -13.81
C ILE A 303 11.22 -2.04 -15.25
N GLU A 304 12.13 -1.24 -15.79
CA GLU A 304 12.84 -1.53 -17.03
C GLU A 304 14.27 -1.94 -16.69
N ILE A 305 14.76 -3.00 -17.30
CA ILE A 305 16.09 -3.54 -16.97
C ILE A 305 17.11 -3.14 -18.02
N GLU A 306 18.28 -2.64 -17.58
CA GLU A 306 19.41 -2.29 -18.43
C GLU A 306 20.37 -3.46 -18.63
N GLY A 307 20.35 -4.45 -17.73
CA GLY A 307 21.23 -5.60 -17.80
C GLY A 307 20.90 -6.69 -16.78
N ILE A 308 21.43 -7.88 -17.03
CA ILE A 308 21.27 -9.05 -16.15
C ILE A 308 22.64 -9.64 -15.90
N TYR A 309 22.95 -9.93 -14.64
CA TYR A 309 24.22 -10.45 -14.19
C TYR A 309 24.04 -11.63 -13.25
N ASP A 310 24.91 -12.64 -13.38
CA ASP A 310 24.90 -13.81 -12.50
C ASP A 310 25.52 -13.51 -11.12
N THR A 311 26.32 -12.44 -11.03
CA THR A 311 26.98 -12.04 -9.79
C THR A 311 26.80 -10.56 -9.53
N TRP A 312 26.74 -10.17 -8.25
CA TRP A 312 26.68 -8.79 -7.81
C TRP A 312 27.93 -8.01 -8.27
N LYS A 313 27.71 -6.85 -8.89
CA LYS A 313 28.75 -5.85 -9.13
C LYS A 313 28.86 -4.92 -7.93
N TYR A 314 30.04 -4.87 -7.30
CA TYR A 314 30.25 -4.15 -6.03
C TYR A 314 29.98 -2.64 -6.07
N ASP A 315 29.98 -2.04 -7.26
CA ASP A 315 29.74 -0.60 -7.45
C ASP A 315 28.25 -0.23 -7.50
N CYS A 316 27.36 -1.21 -7.53
CA CYS A 316 25.92 -0.99 -7.58
C CYS A 316 25.30 -1.02 -6.18
N LYS A 317 24.33 -0.12 -5.97
CA LYS A 317 23.45 -0.09 -4.79
C LYS A 317 22.27 -1.04 -5.01
N THR A 318 21.65 -1.50 -3.94
CA THR A 318 20.32 -2.15 -4.04
C THR A 318 19.21 -1.16 -3.82
N VAL A 319 18.01 -1.43 -4.35
CA VAL A 319 16.81 -0.63 -4.12
C VAL A 319 16.50 -0.47 -2.62
N ASN A 320 16.88 -1.47 -1.81
CA ASN A 320 16.60 -1.50 -0.37
C ASN A 320 17.71 -0.92 0.51
N GLY A 321 18.75 -0.32 -0.07
CA GLY A 321 19.78 0.38 0.67
C GLY A 321 21.21 0.12 0.20
N ILE A 322 22.13 0.91 0.75
CA ILE A 322 23.57 0.75 0.52
C ILE A 322 24.06 -0.36 1.46
N ILE A 323 24.58 -1.45 0.88
CA ILE A 323 25.26 -2.47 1.65
C ILE A 323 26.76 -2.19 1.56
N SER A 324 27.36 -1.79 2.69
CA SER A 324 28.81 -1.61 2.74
C SER A 324 29.53 -2.93 2.43
N PRO A 325 30.51 -2.95 1.54
CA PRO A 325 31.28 -4.15 1.20
C PRO A 325 32.11 -4.70 2.39
N ASP A 326 32.33 -3.89 3.43
CA ASP A 326 33.26 -4.21 4.54
C ASP A 326 32.62 -4.94 5.74
N THR A 327 31.33 -5.23 5.72
CA THR A 327 30.74 -6.00 6.81
C THR A 327 31.04 -7.48 6.66
N LYS A 328 31.51 -8.12 7.76
CA LYS A 328 31.75 -9.60 7.85
C LYS A 328 30.54 -10.42 7.40
N PHE A 329 29.39 -9.80 7.32
CA PHE A 329 28.11 -10.39 6.91
C PHE A 329 27.51 -9.54 5.78
N ASN A 330 27.99 -9.74 4.56
CA ASN A 330 27.40 -9.13 3.37
C ASN A 330 26.37 -10.10 2.76
N PRO A 331 25.06 -9.80 2.84
CA PRO A 331 24.02 -10.67 2.32
C PRO A 331 24.13 -10.89 0.82
N MET A 332 24.69 -9.93 0.06
CA MET A 332 24.88 -10.06 -1.38
C MET A 332 25.93 -11.11 -1.76
N ARG A 333 26.96 -11.31 -0.93
CA ARG A 333 27.93 -12.40 -1.14
C ARG A 333 27.29 -13.78 -0.98
N LEU A 334 26.29 -13.90 -0.11
CA LEU A 334 25.54 -15.15 0.06
C LEU A 334 24.61 -15.40 -1.12
N LEU A 335 23.99 -14.37 -1.63
CA LEU A 335 23.10 -14.44 -2.81
C LEU A 335 23.87 -14.78 -4.09
N ASN A 336 25.14 -14.36 -4.21
CA ASN A 336 26.03 -14.75 -5.33
C ASN A 336 26.29 -16.27 -5.43
N ASN A 337 26.04 -17.02 -4.35
CA ASN A 337 26.22 -18.48 -4.35
C ASN A 337 24.94 -19.24 -4.72
N LEU A 338 23.91 -18.54 -5.18
CA LEU A 338 22.63 -19.13 -5.58
C LEU A 338 22.43 -18.97 -7.07
N ASP A 339 22.56 -20.07 -7.83
CA ASP A 339 22.47 -20.09 -9.29
C ASP A 339 21.11 -19.59 -9.83
N PHE A 340 20.06 -19.60 -9.01
CA PHE A 340 18.73 -19.15 -9.39
C PHE A 340 18.44 -17.68 -9.07
N VAL A 341 19.36 -16.97 -8.39
CA VAL A 341 19.26 -15.53 -8.12
C VAL A 341 20.15 -14.80 -9.11
N LYS A 342 19.56 -13.93 -9.94
CA LYS A 342 20.28 -13.04 -10.83
C LYS A 342 20.16 -11.60 -10.37
N PHE A 343 21.07 -10.75 -10.83
CA PHE A 343 21.07 -9.32 -10.50
C PHE A 343 20.60 -8.53 -11.72
N TYR A 344 19.46 -7.86 -11.56
CA TYR A 344 18.83 -7.08 -12.62
C TYR A 344 19.16 -5.61 -12.43
N GLN A 345 19.93 -5.07 -13.35
CA GLN A 345 20.31 -3.65 -13.33
C GLN A 345 19.13 -2.81 -13.85
N ILE A 346 18.75 -1.78 -13.08
CA ILE A 346 17.66 -0.86 -13.39
C ILE A 346 18.14 0.57 -13.60
N SER A 347 19.40 0.84 -13.34
CA SER A 347 20.12 2.07 -13.69
C SER A 347 21.64 1.82 -13.57
N GLU A 348 22.44 2.76 -14.04
CA GLU A 348 23.91 2.66 -14.07
C GLU A 348 24.54 2.20 -12.74
N CYS A 349 23.93 2.57 -11.59
CA CYS A 349 24.44 2.25 -10.25
C CYS A 349 23.45 1.46 -9.38
N LEU A 350 22.37 0.93 -9.94
CA LEU A 350 21.31 0.28 -9.15
C LEU A 350 20.93 -1.07 -9.73
N ALA A 351 21.07 -2.13 -8.94
CA ALA A 351 20.67 -3.48 -9.29
C ALA A 351 19.80 -4.13 -8.23
N ILE A 352 18.91 -5.02 -8.66
CA ILE A 352 17.98 -5.77 -7.80
C ILE A 352 18.38 -7.25 -7.86
N PRO A 353 18.70 -7.92 -6.73
CA PRO A 353 18.76 -9.37 -6.71
C PRO A 353 17.34 -9.93 -6.83
N ALA A 354 17.11 -10.78 -7.82
CA ALA A 354 15.77 -11.28 -8.07
C ALA A 354 15.75 -12.70 -8.66
N ILE A 355 14.60 -13.33 -8.56
CA ILE A 355 14.23 -14.59 -9.20
C ILE A 355 13.19 -14.26 -10.26
N PHE A 356 13.39 -14.77 -11.47
CA PHE A 356 12.51 -14.53 -12.60
C PHE A 356 11.54 -15.71 -12.83
N GLY A 357 10.30 -15.40 -13.25
CA GLY A 357 9.31 -16.38 -13.69
C GLY A 357 8.72 -17.25 -12.58
N MET A 358 8.99 -16.93 -11.33
CA MET A 358 8.36 -17.62 -10.21
C MET A 358 7.18 -16.83 -9.69
N PHE A 359 6.04 -17.52 -9.49
CA PHE A 359 4.88 -16.93 -8.84
C PHE A 359 5.24 -16.40 -7.45
N GLU A 360 4.58 -15.32 -7.07
CA GLU A 360 4.59 -14.81 -5.69
C GLU A 360 4.01 -15.88 -4.74
N ASN A 361 4.80 -16.93 -4.50
CA ASN A 361 4.47 -17.93 -3.54
C ASN A 361 5.31 -17.61 -2.29
N LYS A 362 4.66 -17.12 -1.23
CA LYS A 362 5.26 -16.94 0.09
C LYS A 362 6.09 -18.17 0.50
N LYS A 363 5.62 -19.36 0.11
CA LYS A 363 6.28 -20.63 0.35
C LYS A 363 7.64 -20.72 -0.36
N ILE A 364 7.77 -20.19 -1.58
CA ILE A 364 9.05 -20.23 -2.33
C ILE A 364 10.11 -19.40 -1.61
N ARG A 365 9.77 -18.19 -1.15
CA ARG A 365 10.72 -17.36 -0.36
C ARG A 365 11.09 -18.04 0.95
N GLU A 366 10.12 -18.67 1.62
CA GLU A 366 10.37 -19.42 2.84
C GLU A 366 11.25 -20.65 2.59
N ASP A 367 11.06 -21.34 1.47
CA ASP A 367 11.86 -22.51 1.09
C ASP A 367 13.30 -22.10 0.71
N ILE A 368 13.47 -21.01 -0.05
CA ILE A 368 14.78 -20.42 -0.35
C ILE A 368 15.48 -19.99 0.94
N GLY A 369 14.75 -19.30 1.83
CA GLY A 369 15.28 -18.89 3.12
C GLY A 369 15.73 -20.06 3.95
N ARG A 370 14.96 -21.16 4.00
CA ARG A 370 15.33 -22.42 4.69
C ARG A 370 16.54 -23.07 4.05
N GLU A 371 16.58 -23.19 2.74
CA GLU A 371 17.70 -23.80 2.02
C GLU A 371 19.02 -23.05 2.27
N LEU A 372 18.99 -21.71 2.26
CA LEU A 372 20.15 -20.90 2.57
C LEU A 372 20.60 -21.01 4.03
N VAL A 373 19.65 -21.02 4.97
CA VAL A 373 19.96 -21.25 6.36
C VAL A 373 20.60 -22.63 6.52
N GLU A 374 20.06 -23.69 5.90
CA GLU A 374 20.60 -25.05 5.97
C GLU A 374 22.02 -25.13 5.37
N LYS A 375 22.28 -24.51 4.22
CA LYS A 375 23.60 -24.50 3.58
C LYS A 375 24.66 -23.71 4.36
N ASN A 376 24.24 -22.70 5.14
CA ASN A 376 25.14 -21.78 5.83
C ASN A 376 25.06 -21.84 7.35
N LYS A 377 24.36 -22.83 7.95
CA LYS A 377 24.13 -22.91 9.40
C LYS A 377 25.37 -23.28 10.22
N ALA A 378 26.40 -23.85 9.60
CA ALA A 378 27.63 -24.25 10.30
C ALA A 378 28.31 -23.03 10.93
N GLY A 379 28.32 -22.96 12.28
CA GLY A 379 28.89 -21.87 13.05
C GLY A 379 27.99 -20.64 13.26
N LEU A 380 26.71 -20.69 12.83
CA LEU A 380 25.74 -19.61 13.07
C LEU A 380 24.82 -19.96 14.25
N ASP A 381 24.67 -19.03 15.18
CA ASP A 381 23.64 -19.10 16.21
C ASP A 381 22.22 -18.86 15.64
N SER A 382 21.18 -19.14 16.41
CA SER A 382 19.78 -18.99 15.99
C SER A 382 19.44 -17.57 15.55
N LYS A 383 20.08 -16.54 16.12
CA LYS A 383 19.86 -15.13 15.79
C LYS A 383 20.50 -14.77 14.45
N ALA A 384 21.67 -15.31 14.14
CA ALA A 384 22.34 -15.14 12.86
C ALA A 384 21.61 -15.89 11.74
N GLN A 385 21.12 -17.11 12.01
CA GLN A 385 20.26 -17.87 11.08
C GLN A 385 18.97 -17.10 10.75
N TYR A 386 18.31 -16.52 11.74
CA TYR A 386 17.12 -15.69 11.54
C TYR A 386 17.42 -14.42 10.72
N ARG A 387 18.56 -13.76 10.97
CA ARG A 387 19.00 -12.60 10.19
C ARG A 387 19.24 -12.97 8.73
N LEU A 388 19.87 -14.12 8.48
CA LEU A 388 20.10 -14.62 7.13
C LEU A 388 18.78 -14.88 6.39
N TYR A 389 17.85 -15.57 7.04
CA TYR A 389 16.51 -15.80 6.52
C TYR A 389 15.79 -14.47 6.16
N LYS A 390 15.84 -13.51 7.10
CA LYS A 390 15.23 -12.20 6.91
C LYS A 390 15.83 -11.43 5.73
N THR A 391 17.15 -11.48 5.59
CA THR A 391 17.85 -10.82 4.50
C THR A 391 17.35 -11.29 3.14
N ILE A 392 17.14 -12.59 2.96
CA ILE A 392 16.66 -13.14 1.69
C ILE A 392 15.23 -12.67 1.41
N SER A 393 14.35 -12.77 2.40
CA SER A 393 12.95 -12.36 2.24
C SER A 393 12.78 -10.86 1.99
N ASP A 394 13.70 -10.04 2.49
CA ASP A 394 13.63 -8.58 2.37
C ASP A 394 14.36 -8.02 1.13
N TYR A 395 15.33 -8.76 0.58
CA TYR A 395 16.21 -8.25 -0.50
C TYR A 395 16.02 -8.93 -1.85
N VAL A 396 15.48 -10.15 -1.89
CA VAL A 396 15.26 -10.84 -3.17
C VAL A 396 13.87 -10.53 -3.70
N SER A 397 13.84 -9.89 -4.86
CA SER A 397 12.59 -9.61 -5.59
C SER A 397 12.13 -10.81 -6.40
N ILE A 398 10.83 -10.84 -6.75
CA ILE A 398 10.27 -11.77 -7.72
C ILE A 398 9.81 -10.96 -8.92
N LEU A 399 10.43 -11.21 -10.06
CA LEU A 399 10.18 -10.52 -11.32
C LEU A 399 9.41 -11.42 -12.29
N ASP A 400 8.55 -10.80 -13.09
CA ASP A 400 7.88 -11.42 -14.22
C ASP A 400 7.74 -10.41 -15.37
N PHE A 401 7.42 -10.88 -16.60
CA PHE A 401 7.11 -9.97 -17.68
C PHE A 401 5.91 -9.08 -17.35
N ALA A 402 5.93 -7.86 -17.84
CA ALA A 402 4.99 -6.81 -17.49
C ALA A 402 3.87 -6.60 -18.52
N HIS A 403 3.69 -7.50 -19.48
CA HIS A 403 2.63 -7.40 -20.49
C HIS A 403 1.24 -7.68 -19.89
N CYS A 404 1.17 -8.63 -18.97
CA CYS A 404 -0.04 -8.99 -18.24
C CYS A 404 0.23 -9.00 -16.74
N VAL A 405 -0.72 -8.50 -15.97
CA VAL A 405 -0.73 -8.56 -14.50
C VAL A 405 -2.11 -8.96 -14.01
N THR A 406 -2.21 -9.38 -12.75
CA THR A 406 -3.55 -9.60 -12.18
C THR A 406 -4.30 -8.28 -12.00
N ILE A 407 -5.63 -8.34 -12.08
CA ILE A 407 -6.50 -7.17 -11.86
C ILE A 407 -6.18 -6.52 -10.50
N HIS A 408 -5.93 -7.33 -9.47
CA HIS A 408 -5.54 -6.84 -8.14
C HIS A 408 -4.24 -6.02 -8.17
N LYS A 409 -3.24 -6.45 -8.94
CA LYS A 409 -1.96 -5.75 -9.07
C LYS A 409 -2.05 -4.47 -9.91
N SER A 410 -3.08 -4.33 -10.75
CA SER A 410 -3.30 -3.12 -11.57
C SER A 410 -3.91 -1.96 -10.78
N GLN A 411 -4.40 -2.18 -9.58
CA GLN A 411 -5.01 -1.13 -8.77
C GLN A 411 -4.04 0.02 -8.51
N GLY A 412 -4.55 1.26 -8.57
CA GLY A 412 -3.74 2.47 -8.52
C GLY A 412 -2.96 2.79 -9.81
N SER A 413 -3.10 1.96 -10.86
CA SER A 413 -2.49 2.17 -12.17
C SER A 413 -3.52 2.60 -13.20
N GLU A 414 -3.07 3.23 -14.29
CA GLU A 414 -3.89 3.65 -15.41
C GLU A 414 -3.10 3.52 -16.70
N TYR A 415 -3.80 3.16 -17.76
CA TYR A 415 -3.23 2.88 -19.07
C TYR A 415 -4.13 3.45 -20.15
N ASN A 416 -3.58 3.82 -21.31
CA ASN A 416 -4.39 4.22 -22.44
C ASN A 416 -5.29 3.07 -22.89
N HIS A 417 -4.71 1.89 -23.10
CA HIS A 417 -5.43 0.71 -23.54
C HIS A 417 -5.34 -0.44 -22.53
N VAL A 418 -6.49 -1.00 -22.18
CA VAL A 418 -6.59 -2.13 -21.25
C VAL A 418 -7.25 -3.33 -21.94
N TYR A 419 -6.65 -4.49 -21.82
CA TYR A 419 -7.11 -5.74 -22.38
C TYR A 419 -7.47 -6.71 -21.25
N VAL A 420 -8.71 -7.14 -21.14
CA VAL A 420 -9.22 -7.93 -20.01
C VAL A 420 -9.59 -9.34 -20.46
N ASP A 421 -9.00 -10.35 -19.84
CA ASP A 421 -9.36 -11.76 -20.06
C ASP A 421 -10.63 -12.13 -19.25
N SER A 422 -11.79 -12.04 -19.90
CA SER A 422 -13.07 -12.31 -19.27
C SER A 422 -13.28 -13.81 -19.00
N GLN A 423 -12.63 -14.70 -19.76
CA GLN A 423 -12.74 -16.13 -19.55
C GLN A 423 -12.07 -16.54 -18.23
N ASP A 424 -10.89 -15.97 -17.93
CA ASP A 424 -10.24 -16.19 -16.65
C ASP A 424 -11.00 -15.52 -15.50
N LEU A 425 -11.62 -14.36 -15.74
CA LEU A 425 -12.48 -13.68 -14.78
C LEU A 425 -13.71 -14.54 -14.38
N SER A 426 -14.22 -15.36 -15.30
CA SER A 426 -15.34 -16.26 -15.04
C SER A 426 -15.05 -17.32 -13.97
N ARG A 427 -13.78 -17.59 -13.66
CA ARG A 427 -13.35 -18.48 -12.58
C ARG A 427 -13.60 -17.90 -11.18
N CYS A 428 -13.88 -16.60 -11.06
CA CYS A 428 -14.32 -16.01 -9.81
C CYS A 428 -15.78 -16.43 -9.55
N PHE A 429 -15.99 -17.27 -8.55
CA PHE A 429 -17.33 -17.80 -8.22
C PHE A 429 -18.21 -16.74 -7.54
N ASP A 430 -17.63 -15.84 -6.75
CA ASP A 430 -18.37 -14.74 -6.14
C ASP A 430 -18.74 -13.71 -7.21
N GLN A 431 -20.05 -13.57 -7.41
CA GLN A 431 -20.59 -12.65 -8.40
C GLN A 431 -20.32 -11.18 -8.04
N SER A 432 -20.38 -10.82 -6.77
CA SER A 432 -20.11 -9.47 -6.30
C SER A 432 -18.64 -9.11 -6.52
N GLU A 433 -17.73 -10.02 -6.17
CA GLU A 433 -16.30 -9.84 -6.40
C GLU A 433 -15.99 -9.76 -7.90
N ARG A 434 -16.60 -10.61 -8.72
CA ARG A 434 -16.44 -10.59 -10.18
C ARG A 434 -16.87 -9.24 -10.79
N MET A 435 -17.98 -8.66 -10.33
CA MET A 435 -18.40 -7.33 -10.78
C MET A 435 -17.40 -6.24 -10.37
N ARG A 436 -16.86 -6.30 -9.15
CA ARG A 436 -15.80 -5.39 -8.69
C ARG A 436 -14.52 -5.54 -9.51
N LEU A 437 -14.10 -6.78 -9.80
CA LEU A 437 -12.95 -7.06 -10.67
C LEU A 437 -13.14 -6.44 -12.05
N LEU A 438 -14.32 -6.60 -12.65
CA LEU A 438 -14.63 -6.02 -13.95
C LEU A 438 -14.65 -4.48 -13.88
N TYR A 439 -15.27 -3.91 -12.84
CA TYR A 439 -15.29 -2.47 -12.60
C TYR A 439 -13.85 -1.91 -12.49
N VAL A 440 -13.00 -2.56 -11.67
CA VAL A 440 -11.60 -2.17 -11.53
C VAL A 440 -10.89 -2.25 -12.87
N SER A 441 -11.07 -3.33 -13.63
CA SER A 441 -10.42 -3.51 -14.93
C SER A 441 -10.76 -2.39 -15.91
N ILE A 442 -12.04 -2.09 -16.11
CA ILE A 442 -12.49 -1.03 -17.01
C ILE A 442 -12.00 0.34 -16.51
N SER A 443 -12.02 0.57 -15.20
CA SER A 443 -11.58 1.83 -14.61
C SER A 443 -10.07 2.09 -14.76
N ARG A 444 -9.28 1.12 -15.22
CA ARG A 444 -7.85 1.32 -15.52
C ARG A 444 -7.62 1.96 -16.88
N ALA A 445 -8.58 1.87 -17.80
CA ALA A 445 -8.46 2.42 -19.13
C ALA A 445 -8.72 3.94 -19.15
N ARG A 446 -7.84 4.67 -19.82
CA ARG A 446 -8.03 6.09 -20.11
C ARG A 446 -8.74 6.30 -21.45
N GLU A 447 -8.44 5.45 -22.43
CA GLU A 447 -8.97 5.58 -23.79
C GLU A 447 -9.83 4.38 -24.18
N LYS A 448 -9.28 3.15 -24.17
CA LYS A 448 -9.97 1.97 -24.65
C LYS A 448 -9.85 0.77 -23.71
N CYS A 449 -10.94 0.05 -23.56
CA CYS A 449 -10.99 -1.22 -22.86
C CYS A 449 -11.46 -2.34 -23.81
N TYR A 450 -10.64 -3.37 -23.98
CA TYR A 450 -10.94 -4.56 -24.76
C TYR A 450 -11.23 -5.72 -23.81
N LEU A 451 -12.39 -6.34 -23.98
CA LEU A 451 -12.82 -7.48 -23.20
C LEU A 451 -12.86 -8.72 -24.09
N SER A 452 -12.25 -9.84 -23.69
CA SER A 452 -12.42 -11.11 -24.41
C SER A 452 -13.88 -11.56 -24.38
N ASN A 453 -14.34 -12.25 -25.42
CA ASN A 453 -15.69 -12.81 -25.48
C ASN A 453 -15.85 -14.04 -24.60
#